data_d97b3298d6b46e006353d029c8e3204c
#
_entry.id   d97b3298d6b46e006353d029c8e3204c
#
_cell.length_a   1.000
_cell.length_b   1.000
_cell.length_c   1.000
_cell.angle_alpha   90.00
_cell.angle_beta   90.00
_cell.angle_gamma   90.00
#
_symmetry.space_group_name_H-M   'P 1'
#
loop_
_entity.id
_entity.type
_entity.pdbx_description
1 polymer ?
#
loop_
_entity_poly.entity_id
_entity_poly.type
_entity_poly.pdbx_seq_one_letter_code
_entity_poly.pdbx_strand_id
1 'polypeptide(L)'
;MSKKKFWIGSLLVIVIAITSFAQLSKAKSWDLAKYYGQNLNWKPCYDGFECAAFKVPMDYSKIDSRNFNLKVIRHRATDSRNRIGALLVNPGGPGGSATDYAYNAESIVAPEIYQRYDIVGFDPRGIKNSEPIRCLTNRETDKFLDANATGGNPDEIAKLIPVSKAFAAKCAKAA
;
A
#
# COMPACT_ATOMS: atom_id res chain seq x y z
N MET A 1 -28.13 -20.48 56.38
CA MET A 1 -28.37 -20.87 54.99
C MET A 1 -27.98 -19.78 53.96
N SER A 2 -27.36 -18.69 54.35
CA SER A 2 -27.11 -17.55 53.41
C SER A 2 -25.73 -17.54 52.69
N LYS A 3 -24.68 -18.02 53.33
CA LYS A 3 -23.30 -17.92 52.79
C LYS A 3 -23.04 -18.78 51.54
N LYS A 4 -23.64 -19.94 51.37
CA LYS A 4 -23.45 -20.81 50.19
C LYS A 4 -24.08 -20.23 48.92
N LYS A 5 -25.20 -19.52 49.01
CA LYS A 5 -25.86 -18.90 47.86
C LYS A 5 -25.06 -17.71 47.31
N PHE A 6 -24.35 -16.96 48.16
CA PHE A 6 -23.51 -15.84 47.76
C PHE A 6 -22.27 -16.31 46.96
N TRP A 7 -21.64 -17.40 47.39
CA TRP A 7 -20.47 -17.95 46.68
C TRP A 7 -20.81 -18.51 45.30
N ILE A 8 -21.96 -19.14 45.13
CA ILE A 8 -22.40 -19.70 43.86
C ILE A 8 -22.67 -18.55 42.85
N GLY A 9 -23.30 -17.46 43.30
CA GLY A 9 -23.54 -16.27 42.44
C GLY A 9 -22.25 -15.61 41.98
N SER A 10 -21.25 -15.46 42.89
CA SER A 10 -19.95 -14.88 42.56
C SER A 10 -19.15 -15.75 41.54
N LEU A 11 -19.19 -17.08 41.70
CA LEU A 11 -18.53 -17.99 40.75
C LEU A 11 -19.18 -17.94 39.37
N LEU A 12 -20.50 -17.83 39.28
CA LEU A 12 -21.23 -17.74 38.01
C LEU A 12 -20.89 -16.45 37.27
N VAL A 13 -20.80 -15.32 37.97
CA VAL A 13 -20.43 -14.03 37.40
C VAL A 13 -19.00 -14.04 36.86
N ILE A 14 -18.06 -14.66 37.59
CA ILE A 14 -16.67 -14.79 37.18
C ILE A 14 -16.55 -15.67 35.90
N VAL A 15 -17.28 -16.79 35.86
CA VAL A 15 -17.29 -17.68 34.69
C VAL A 15 -17.86 -16.98 33.48
N ILE A 16 -18.94 -16.21 33.59
CA ILE A 16 -19.54 -15.42 32.51
C ILE A 16 -18.58 -14.33 32.05
N ALA A 17 -17.89 -13.66 32.98
CA ALA A 17 -16.90 -12.64 32.64
C ALA A 17 -15.70 -13.23 31.86
N ILE A 18 -15.20 -14.39 32.27
CA ILE A 18 -14.09 -15.09 31.64
C ILE A 18 -14.49 -15.57 30.23
N THR A 19 -15.70 -16.11 30.05
CA THR A 19 -16.19 -16.56 28.74
C THR A 19 -16.46 -15.39 27.81
N SER A 20 -16.95 -14.27 28.29
CA SER A 20 -17.14 -13.05 27.53
C SER A 20 -15.79 -12.44 27.09
N PHE A 21 -14.80 -12.45 27.98
CA PHE A 21 -13.43 -11.98 27.65
C PHE A 21 -12.73 -12.91 26.64
N ALA A 22 -12.93 -14.22 26.74
CA ALA A 22 -12.42 -15.19 25.76
C ALA A 22 -13.09 -15.07 24.39
N GLN A 23 -14.32 -14.57 24.33
CA GLN A 23 -15.00 -14.28 23.07
C GLN A 23 -14.56 -12.94 22.45
N LEU A 24 -14.24 -11.93 23.26
CA LEU A 24 -13.65 -10.67 22.76
C LEU A 24 -12.22 -10.87 22.22
N SER A 25 -11.46 -11.80 22.76
CA SER A 25 -10.10 -12.11 22.32
C SER A 25 -10.05 -12.97 21.04
N LYS A 26 -11.14 -13.50 20.56
CA LYS A 26 -11.31 -13.97 19.18
C LYS A 26 -11.58 -12.79 18.25
N ALA A 27 -10.78 -11.73 18.36
CA ALA A 27 -10.59 -10.81 17.25
C ALA A 27 -10.26 -11.68 16.04
N LYS A 28 -11.11 -11.63 15.02
CA LYS A 28 -11.02 -12.39 13.78
C LYS A 28 -9.58 -12.30 13.28
N SER A 29 -8.77 -13.31 13.55
CA SER A 29 -7.41 -13.36 13.00
C SER A 29 -7.61 -13.40 11.50
N TRP A 30 -7.24 -12.30 10.85
CA TRP A 30 -7.30 -12.19 9.39
C TRP A 30 -6.42 -13.31 8.85
N ASP A 31 -7.00 -14.26 8.16
CA ASP A 31 -6.21 -15.28 7.47
C ASP A 31 -5.51 -14.63 6.26
N LEU A 32 -4.42 -13.93 6.56
CA LEU A 32 -3.55 -13.31 5.57
C LEU A 32 -2.52 -14.31 5.01
N ALA A 33 -2.54 -15.58 5.44
CA ALA A 33 -1.57 -16.59 5.01
C ALA A 33 -1.47 -16.68 3.49
N LYS A 34 -2.60 -16.58 2.78
CA LYS A 34 -2.64 -16.58 1.31
C LYS A 34 -1.89 -15.41 0.66
N TYR A 35 -1.77 -14.26 1.37
CA TYR A 35 -1.02 -13.10 0.89
C TYR A 35 0.46 -13.18 1.25
N TYR A 36 0.79 -13.64 2.45
CA TYR A 36 2.18 -13.81 2.87
C TYR A 36 2.88 -15.00 2.23
N GLY A 37 2.13 -16.04 1.88
CA GLY A 37 2.65 -17.25 1.23
C GLY A 37 2.79 -17.13 -0.30
N GLN A 38 2.60 -15.93 -0.90
CA GLN A 38 2.73 -15.78 -2.35
C GLN A 38 4.16 -16.00 -2.81
N ASN A 39 4.32 -16.81 -3.84
CA ASN A 39 5.60 -16.93 -4.55
C ASN A 39 5.65 -15.82 -5.61
N LEU A 40 6.64 -14.94 -5.50
CA LEU A 40 6.89 -13.88 -6.47
C LEU A 40 7.65 -14.49 -7.67
N ASN A 41 6.97 -14.69 -8.79
CA ASN A 41 7.56 -15.15 -10.04
C ASN A 41 8.40 -14.03 -10.67
N TRP A 42 9.62 -13.86 -10.20
CA TRP A 42 10.56 -12.88 -10.71
C TRP A 42 10.96 -13.19 -12.15
N LYS A 43 10.89 -12.16 -13.02
CA LYS A 43 11.30 -12.25 -14.41
C LYS A 43 12.22 -11.07 -14.74
N PRO A 44 13.24 -11.25 -15.58
CA PRO A 44 14.00 -10.13 -16.13
C PRO A 44 13.05 -9.11 -16.79
N CYS A 45 13.25 -7.82 -16.54
CA CYS A 45 12.42 -6.76 -17.11
C CYS A 45 13.20 -5.56 -17.66
N TYR A 46 14.29 -5.20 -17.02
CA TYR A 46 15.25 -4.19 -17.45
C TYR A 46 16.66 -4.75 -17.26
N ASP A 47 17.67 -4.11 -17.82
CA ASP A 47 19.05 -4.55 -17.66
C ASP A 47 19.45 -4.60 -16.18
N GLY A 48 19.85 -5.77 -15.69
CA GLY A 48 20.22 -6.01 -14.30
C GLY A 48 19.04 -6.07 -13.30
N PHE A 49 17.78 -5.92 -13.75
CA PHE A 49 16.60 -5.91 -12.89
C PHE A 49 15.66 -7.09 -13.11
N GLU A 50 14.91 -7.43 -12.07
CA GLU A 50 13.83 -8.42 -12.10
C GLU A 50 12.54 -7.77 -11.62
N CYS A 51 11.44 -8.06 -12.32
CA CYS A 51 10.10 -7.60 -11.98
C CYS A 51 9.20 -8.76 -11.56
N ALA A 52 8.27 -8.45 -10.68
CA ALA A 52 7.19 -9.34 -10.28
C ALA A 52 5.92 -8.55 -9.97
N ALA A 53 4.88 -9.27 -9.57
CA ALA A 53 3.69 -8.69 -8.99
C ALA A 53 3.21 -9.56 -7.83
N PHE A 54 2.58 -8.94 -6.84
CA PHE A 54 1.94 -9.63 -5.74
C PHE A 54 0.58 -9.00 -5.43
N LYS A 55 -0.30 -9.81 -4.84
CA LYS A 55 -1.66 -9.38 -4.50
C LYS A 55 -1.74 -8.92 -3.06
N VAL A 56 -2.52 -7.88 -2.83
CA VAL A 56 -2.94 -7.45 -1.50
C VAL A 56 -4.45 -7.26 -1.49
N PRO A 57 -5.16 -7.47 -0.37
CA PRO A 57 -6.60 -7.23 -0.32
C PRO A 57 -6.89 -5.74 -0.50
N MET A 58 -7.97 -5.41 -1.18
CA MET A 58 -8.49 -4.04 -1.26
C MET A 58 -8.90 -3.54 0.13
N ASP A 59 -9.61 -4.39 0.86
CA ASP A 59 -10.06 -4.15 2.23
C ASP A 59 -9.59 -5.29 3.14
N TYR A 60 -8.69 -4.99 4.05
CA TYR A 60 -8.19 -5.96 5.03
C TYR A 60 -9.28 -6.47 5.97
N SER A 61 -10.42 -5.77 6.08
CA SER A 61 -11.59 -6.25 6.81
C SER A 61 -12.43 -7.25 6.01
N LYS A 62 -12.22 -7.35 4.71
CA LYS A 62 -12.94 -8.21 3.75
C LYS A 62 -11.95 -8.87 2.80
N ILE A 63 -11.05 -9.69 3.35
CA ILE A 63 -9.90 -10.30 2.64
C ILE A 63 -10.27 -11.15 1.42
N ASP A 64 -11.51 -11.58 1.29
CA ASP A 64 -12.02 -12.35 0.15
C ASP A 64 -12.66 -11.46 -0.93
N SER A 65 -12.65 -10.13 -0.74
CA SER A 65 -13.11 -9.17 -1.71
C SER A 65 -12.05 -8.96 -2.82
N ARG A 66 -12.21 -7.89 -3.60
CA ARG A 66 -11.26 -7.49 -4.65
C ARG A 66 -9.83 -7.36 -4.11
N ASN A 67 -8.86 -7.72 -4.92
CA ASN A 67 -7.42 -7.56 -4.65
C ASN A 67 -6.82 -6.50 -5.57
N PHE A 68 -5.75 -5.87 -5.10
CA PHE A 68 -4.83 -5.09 -5.91
C PHE A 68 -3.62 -5.93 -6.31
N ASN A 69 -3.16 -5.77 -7.56
CA ASN A 69 -1.89 -6.33 -8.02
C ASN A 69 -0.83 -5.24 -7.93
N LEU A 70 0.07 -5.36 -6.96
CA LEU A 70 1.17 -4.42 -6.79
C LEU A 70 2.37 -4.84 -7.64
N LYS A 71 2.93 -3.89 -8.37
CA LYS A 71 4.16 -4.10 -9.15
C LYS A 71 5.37 -3.89 -8.27
N VAL A 72 6.32 -4.77 -8.41
CA VAL A 72 7.57 -4.77 -7.66
C VAL A 72 8.75 -4.99 -8.60
N ILE A 73 9.83 -4.28 -8.35
CA ILE A 73 11.13 -4.43 -9.02
C ILE A 73 12.20 -4.71 -7.98
N ARG A 74 13.23 -5.45 -8.38
CA ARG A 74 14.45 -5.58 -7.58
C ARG A 74 15.68 -5.52 -8.48
N HIS A 75 16.73 -4.92 -7.93
CA HIS A 75 18.11 -5.10 -8.37
C HIS A 75 18.82 -6.00 -7.36
N ARG A 76 19.48 -7.05 -7.82
CA ARG A 76 20.23 -7.91 -6.90
C ARG A 76 21.55 -7.28 -6.49
N ALA A 77 21.98 -7.55 -5.25
CA ALA A 77 23.31 -7.20 -4.79
C ALA A 77 24.39 -7.63 -5.79
N THR A 78 25.23 -6.71 -6.23
CA THR A 78 26.31 -7.00 -7.19
C THR A 78 27.44 -7.82 -6.56
N ASP A 79 27.68 -7.63 -5.25
CA ASP A 79 28.55 -8.49 -4.44
C ASP A 79 27.73 -9.58 -3.73
N SER A 80 27.35 -10.60 -4.49
CA SER A 80 26.50 -11.69 -3.99
C SER A 80 27.11 -12.48 -2.83
N ARG A 81 28.45 -12.54 -2.71
CA ARG A 81 29.14 -13.25 -1.62
C ARG A 81 29.03 -12.51 -0.29
N ASN A 82 29.00 -11.20 -0.31
CA ASN A 82 28.87 -10.33 0.87
C ASN A 82 27.47 -9.72 0.98
N ARG A 83 26.47 -10.32 0.32
CA ARG A 83 25.08 -9.88 0.38
C ARG A 83 24.56 -9.92 1.83
N ILE A 84 23.97 -8.82 2.28
CA ILE A 84 23.41 -8.66 3.62
C ILE A 84 21.92 -9.06 3.64
N GLY A 85 21.16 -8.62 2.62
CA GLY A 85 19.71 -8.85 2.61
C GLY A 85 19.00 -8.07 1.50
N ALA A 86 17.71 -7.82 1.68
CA ALA A 86 16.93 -6.94 0.82
C ALA A 86 16.66 -5.60 1.53
N LEU A 87 16.86 -4.50 0.82
CA LEU A 87 16.53 -3.15 1.25
C LEU A 87 15.28 -2.69 0.49
N LEU A 88 14.19 -2.52 1.21
CA LEU A 88 12.97 -1.98 0.65
C LEU A 88 13.06 -0.46 0.64
N VAL A 89 12.83 0.15 -0.53
CA VAL A 89 12.90 1.60 -0.72
C VAL A 89 11.52 2.19 -0.99
N ASN A 90 11.32 3.43 -0.50
CA ASN A 90 10.09 4.19 -0.71
C ASN A 90 10.42 5.69 -0.79
N PRO A 91 10.14 6.37 -1.91
CA PRO A 91 10.43 7.80 -2.07
C PRO A 91 9.47 8.71 -1.29
N GLY A 92 8.34 8.18 -0.80
CA GLY A 92 7.31 9.02 -0.20
C GLY A 92 6.53 9.84 -1.23
N GLY A 93 6.27 11.08 -0.92
CA GLY A 93 5.57 12.00 -1.82
C GLY A 93 4.43 12.78 -1.15
N PRO A 94 3.17 12.34 -1.12
CA PRO A 94 2.52 11.09 -1.61
C PRO A 94 2.54 10.94 -3.12
N GLY A 95 2.47 9.68 -3.58
CA GLY A 95 2.33 9.36 -5.00
C GLY A 95 3.64 9.05 -5.75
N GLY A 96 4.77 9.06 -5.06
CA GLY A 96 6.05 8.65 -5.64
C GLY A 96 6.07 7.16 -6.00
N SER A 97 6.65 6.84 -7.16
CA SER A 97 6.85 5.46 -7.61
C SER A 97 8.08 4.87 -6.93
N ALA A 98 7.89 3.83 -6.11
CA ALA A 98 9.00 3.12 -5.50
C ALA A 98 9.71 2.19 -6.49
N THR A 99 9.04 1.76 -7.57
CA THR A 99 9.70 1.02 -8.64
C THR A 99 10.67 1.92 -9.41
N ASP A 100 10.32 3.19 -9.67
CA ASP A 100 11.25 4.15 -10.29
C ASP A 100 12.40 4.51 -9.35
N TYR A 101 12.11 4.65 -8.05
CA TYR A 101 13.13 4.93 -7.07
C TYR A 101 14.17 3.79 -6.97
N ALA A 102 13.70 2.55 -6.94
CA ALA A 102 14.57 1.36 -6.94
C ALA A 102 15.35 1.23 -8.26
N TYR A 103 14.74 1.58 -9.40
CA TYR A 103 15.41 1.59 -10.71
C TYR A 103 16.59 2.55 -10.75
N ASN A 104 16.46 3.71 -10.10
CA ASN A 104 17.51 4.72 -10.03
C ASN A 104 18.38 4.61 -8.77
N ALA A 105 18.29 3.52 -8.01
CA ALA A 105 18.95 3.39 -6.71
C ALA A 105 20.47 3.53 -6.76
N GLU A 106 21.12 3.13 -7.84
CA GLU A 106 22.58 3.28 -8.02
C GLU A 106 23.04 4.73 -7.84
N SER A 107 22.21 5.70 -8.26
CA SER A 107 22.52 7.14 -8.11
C SER A 107 22.01 7.73 -6.78
N ILE A 108 21.23 6.97 -6.01
CA ILE A 108 20.53 7.46 -4.82
C ILE A 108 21.18 6.97 -3.52
N VAL A 109 21.61 5.70 -3.49
CA VAL A 109 22.21 5.08 -2.30
C VAL A 109 23.73 5.03 -2.42
N ALA A 110 24.42 4.93 -1.28
CA ALA A 110 25.88 4.75 -1.27
C ALA A 110 26.27 3.45 -2.00
N PRO A 111 27.43 3.43 -2.72
CA PRO A 111 27.87 2.26 -3.48
C PRO A 111 27.93 0.97 -2.66
N GLU A 112 28.34 1.04 -1.39
CA GLU A 112 28.41 -0.10 -0.48
C GLU A 112 27.03 -0.69 -0.18
N ILE A 113 26.01 0.13 -0.15
CA ILE A 113 24.60 -0.30 0.03
C ILE A 113 24.14 -0.99 -1.26
N TYR A 114 24.35 -0.37 -2.42
CA TYR A 114 23.95 -0.90 -3.71
C TYR A 114 24.63 -2.25 -4.01
N GLN A 115 25.91 -2.40 -3.63
CA GLN A 115 26.66 -3.63 -3.82
C GLN A 115 26.19 -4.78 -2.93
N ARG A 116 25.75 -4.50 -1.68
CA ARG A 116 25.53 -5.52 -0.65
C ARG A 116 24.08 -5.80 -0.33
N TYR A 117 23.13 -5.03 -0.86
CA TYR A 117 21.71 -5.25 -0.67
C TYR A 117 21.00 -5.50 -2.02
N ASP A 118 20.03 -6.41 -2.02
CA ASP A 118 19.03 -6.39 -3.08
C ASP A 118 18.16 -5.16 -2.86
N ILE A 119 18.15 -4.23 -3.81
CA ILE A 119 17.30 -3.04 -3.73
C ILE A 119 15.92 -3.40 -4.28
N VAL A 120 14.90 -3.24 -3.46
CA VAL A 120 13.51 -3.62 -3.80
C VAL A 120 12.61 -2.41 -3.67
N GLY A 121 11.82 -2.13 -4.71
CA GLY A 121 10.77 -1.11 -4.69
C GLY A 121 9.46 -1.69 -5.20
N PHE A 122 8.35 -1.38 -4.54
CA PHE A 122 7.03 -1.69 -5.07
C PHE A 122 6.15 -0.44 -5.08
N ASP A 123 5.37 -0.28 -6.13
CA ASP A 123 4.40 0.82 -6.22
C ASP A 123 3.21 0.53 -5.30
N PRO A 124 2.87 1.44 -4.37
CA PRO A 124 1.68 1.29 -3.55
C PRO A 124 0.40 1.24 -4.39
N ARG A 125 -0.69 0.83 -3.77
CA ARG A 125 -2.02 0.81 -4.40
C ARG A 125 -2.35 2.17 -5.02
N GLY A 126 -2.77 2.16 -6.28
CA GLY A 126 -3.13 3.36 -7.02
C GLY A 126 -1.95 4.13 -7.62
N ILE A 127 -0.72 3.66 -7.47
CA ILE A 127 0.47 4.34 -7.98
C ILE A 127 0.97 3.63 -9.24
N LYS A 128 1.28 4.42 -10.28
CA LYS A 128 1.91 4.02 -11.54
C LYS A 128 1.30 2.74 -12.13
N ASN A 129 1.95 1.58 -11.95
CA ASN A 129 1.53 0.30 -12.52
C ASN A 129 0.75 -0.58 -11.53
N SER A 130 0.51 -0.08 -10.31
CA SER A 130 -0.24 -0.78 -9.26
C SER A 130 -1.70 -0.32 -9.21
N GLU A 131 -2.41 -0.54 -10.32
CA GLU A 131 -3.83 -0.24 -10.53
C GLU A 131 -4.22 1.22 -10.22
N PRO A 132 -3.66 2.21 -10.94
CA PRO A 132 -3.97 3.62 -10.70
C PRO A 132 -5.42 3.95 -11.05
N ILE A 133 -6.04 4.81 -10.24
CA ILE A 133 -7.35 5.39 -10.59
C ILE A 133 -7.13 6.46 -11.66
N ARG A 134 -7.67 6.25 -12.85
CA ARG A 134 -7.60 7.20 -13.96
C ARG A 134 -8.91 7.96 -14.08
N CYS A 135 -8.94 9.16 -13.49
CA CYS A 135 -10.13 10.02 -13.49
C CYS A 135 -10.31 10.79 -14.80
N LEU A 136 -9.22 11.07 -15.49
CA LEU A 136 -9.18 11.85 -16.73
C LEU A 136 -8.48 11.07 -17.84
N THR A 137 -8.87 11.35 -19.07
CA THR A 137 -8.08 10.99 -20.26
C THR A 137 -6.82 11.87 -20.33
N ASN A 138 -5.82 11.47 -21.11
CA ASN A 138 -4.59 12.27 -21.27
C ASN A 138 -4.92 13.72 -21.70
N ARG A 139 -5.79 13.90 -22.70
CA ARG A 139 -6.21 15.23 -23.17
C ARG A 139 -6.92 16.07 -22.10
N GLU A 140 -7.67 15.41 -21.21
CA GLU A 140 -8.33 16.11 -20.09
C GLU A 140 -7.35 16.42 -18.96
N THR A 141 -6.34 15.57 -18.78
CA THR A 141 -5.25 15.83 -17.83
C THR A 141 -4.45 17.05 -18.27
N ASP A 142 -4.10 17.14 -19.57
CA ASP A 142 -3.40 18.31 -20.11
C ASP A 142 -4.21 19.58 -19.86
N LYS A 143 -5.51 19.57 -20.18
CA LYS A 143 -6.39 20.73 -19.92
C LYS A 143 -6.52 21.07 -18.44
N PHE A 144 -6.50 20.07 -17.57
CA PHE A 144 -6.55 20.27 -16.12
C PHE A 144 -5.26 20.91 -15.59
N LEU A 145 -4.12 20.48 -16.10
CA LEU A 145 -2.81 21.03 -15.75
C LEU A 145 -2.59 22.42 -16.34
N ASP A 146 -3.12 22.68 -17.55
CA ASP A 146 -3.09 24.01 -18.20
C ASP A 146 -4.01 25.02 -17.54
N ALA A 147 -4.99 24.59 -16.75
CA ALA A 147 -5.85 25.45 -15.95
C ALA A 147 -5.05 26.09 -14.80
N ASN A 148 -4.04 26.86 -15.19
CA ASN A 148 -3.02 27.43 -14.32
C ASN A 148 -3.63 28.44 -13.34
N ALA A 149 -3.53 28.18 -12.03
CA ALA A 149 -3.79 29.18 -11.03
C ALA A 149 -2.55 29.32 -10.18
N THR A 150 -2.01 30.49 -10.17
CA THR A 150 -0.84 30.85 -9.34
C THR A 150 -1.20 31.02 -7.86
N GLY A 151 -2.46 30.78 -7.49
CA GLY A 151 -2.92 30.64 -6.11
C GLY A 151 -3.04 31.93 -5.29
N GLY A 152 -2.78 33.09 -5.89
CA GLY A 152 -2.78 34.37 -5.18
C GLY A 152 -3.96 35.30 -5.49
N ASN A 153 -4.69 35.06 -6.58
CA ASN A 153 -5.75 35.95 -7.07
C ASN A 153 -7.14 35.30 -6.86
N PRO A 154 -8.10 35.95 -6.19
CA PRO A 154 -9.47 35.46 -6.00
C PRO A 154 -10.16 35.02 -7.31
N ASP A 155 -9.93 35.76 -8.41
CA ASP A 155 -10.54 35.47 -9.71
C ASP A 155 -9.98 34.14 -10.32
N GLU A 156 -8.72 33.85 -10.11
CA GLU A 156 -8.09 32.58 -10.52
C GLU A 156 -8.62 31.41 -9.68
N ILE A 157 -8.76 31.61 -8.38
CA ILE A 157 -9.37 30.62 -7.47
C ILE A 157 -10.81 30.32 -7.91
N ALA A 158 -11.60 31.36 -8.25
CA ALA A 158 -12.96 31.20 -8.72
C ALA A 158 -13.04 30.36 -10.01
N LYS A 159 -12.07 30.48 -10.92
CA LYS A 159 -11.96 29.66 -12.14
C LYS A 159 -11.58 28.21 -11.87
N LEU A 160 -10.78 27.93 -10.83
CA LEU A 160 -10.37 26.57 -10.46
C LEU A 160 -11.46 25.76 -9.78
N ILE A 161 -12.38 26.40 -9.06
CA ILE A 161 -13.46 25.71 -8.35
C ILE A 161 -14.27 24.78 -9.28
N PRO A 162 -14.80 25.24 -10.44
CA PRO A 162 -15.54 24.37 -11.34
C PRO A 162 -14.67 23.27 -11.96
N VAL A 163 -13.41 23.54 -12.25
CA VAL A 163 -12.45 22.55 -12.78
C VAL A 163 -12.19 21.44 -11.77
N SER A 164 -11.95 21.82 -10.51
CA SER A 164 -11.72 20.85 -9.41
C SER A 164 -12.97 20.03 -9.08
N LYS A 165 -14.16 20.64 -9.13
CA LYS A 165 -15.45 19.93 -8.97
C LYS A 165 -15.66 18.90 -10.09
N ALA A 166 -15.38 19.28 -11.35
CA ALA A 166 -15.49 18.37 -12.49
C ALA A 166 -14.51 17.20 -12.38
N PHE A 167 -13.28 17.46 -11.96
CA PHE A 167 -12.29 16.42 -11.67
C PHE A 167 -12.78 15.45 -10.59
N ALA A 168 -13.23 15.96 -9.45
CA ALA A 168 -13.74 15.14 -8.34
C ALA A 168 -14.93 14.28 -8.78
N ALA A 169 -15.86 14.83 -9.57
CA ALA A 169 -17.01 14.08 -10.08
C ALA A 169 -16.61 12.93 -11.04
N LYS A 170 -15.55 13.12 -11.83
CA LYS A 170 -15.00 12.06 -12.69
C LYS A 170 -14.29 10.98 -11.89
N CYS A 171 -13.51 11.37 -10.87
CA CYS A 171 -12.88 10.42 -9.97
C CYS A 171 -13.91 9.56 -9.23
N ALA A 172 -14.98 10.15 -8.76
CA ALA A 172 -16.06 9.41 -8.08
C ALA A 172 -16.76 8.37 -8.97
N LYS A 173 -16.69 8.53 -10.31
CA LYS A 173 -17.23 7.54 -11.27
C LYS A 173 -16.22 6.48 -11.65
N ALA A 174 -14.91 6.74 -11.48
CA ALA A 174 -13.82 5.86 -11.86
C ALA A 174 -13.37 4.94 -10.70
N ALA A 175 -13.75 5.26 -9.48
CA ALA A 175 -13.47 4.49 -8.27
C ALA A 175 -14.52 3.41 -8.01
#